data_d95121686e79213d721b607e8cbed00a
#
_entry.id   d95121686e79213d721b607e8cbed00a
#
_cell.length_a   1.000
_cell.length_b   1.000
_cell.length_c   1.000
_cell.angle_alpha   90.00
_cell.angle_beta   90.00
_cell.angle_gamma   90.00
#
_symmetry.space_group_name_H-M   'P 1'
#
loop_
_entity.id
_entity.type
_entity.pdbx_description
1 polymer ?
#
loop_
_entity_poly.entity_id
_entity_poly.type
_entity_poly.pdbx_seq_one_letter_code
_entity_poly.pdbx_strand_id
1 'polypeptide(L)'
;MKYRIPFALLLLSLLCLLLGGCDQAPEATPHDHVADAWQTVIPPTCSAEGKATGTCLVCGEAMDKTLPTVDHTYTDTVIPPACDTEGYTRHACACGYTYDSHHVPPTGHTYQKTLTPPTCEAEGYTHYECACGFAYDGDREPPTGHSFTKTLIPPACETEGYTRYACACGYTYDGAYTPPTGHSYTKTVTEPTCEGEGYTHYECACGYAYDGELVPPVGHQLDEAVTVPPTCTEAGYTHYLCAVCGHEKEGETIPPLNHANSVAEAFFPTVLRDGFTRHTCLDCGHIAEDSFVPYHEIYTGAYVDNTESLMQGIDTSKWNHEYGVSAEDIKPLDWEALKAAGVDFVILKAGSTKGIDPAFELDYKDAKAAGLQVGAYFYTYATTAEATLADAEMLLGWLEGKQFELPIYLDAEDPSISALGQERLMELCVTFTARLQEAGYYAALYTNTEWLYNLLDTAWVKANLDIWYARYTVTPPEGRETFSPADTGFPWKDGTAYKPGETDLRYGLWQYTDSGGIEGFRYRFDFNYAFKDYRSIMVKWGLNGFAAL
;
A
#
# COMPACT_ATOMS: atom_id res chain seq x y z
N MET A 1 -10.23 19.27 25.79
CA MET A 1 -11.63 19.57 26.15
C MET A 1 -12.40 18.27 26.10
N LYS A 2 -12.98 17.95 27.22
CA LYS A 2 -13.80 16.76 27.49
C LYS A 2 -15.13 16.89 26.75
N TYR A 3 -15.63 15.80 26.15
CA TYR A 3 -17.07 15.54 26.19
C TYR A 3 -17.32 14.08 26.51
N ARG A 4 -18.17 13.92 27.52
CA ARG A 4 -18.62 12.70 28.17
C ARG A 4 -19.86 12.14 27.47
N ILE A 5 -19.92 10.83 27.50
CA ILE A 5 -21.09 9.97 27.35
C ILE A 5 -22.11 10.23 28.47
N PRO A 6 -23.37 9.93 28.29
CA PRO A 6 -24.07 9.21 29.35
C PRO A 6 -24.70 7.89 28.93
N PHE A 7 -24.46 6.95 29.80
CA PHE A 7 -25.14 5.72 30.13
C PHE A 7 -26.52 6.00 30.73
N ALA A 8 -27.51 5.19 30.45
CA ALA A 8 -28.60 4.83 31.38
C ALA A 8 -29.32 3.61 30.81
N LEU A 9 -29.15 2.48 31.36
CA LEU A 9 -29.91 1.84 32.49
C LEU A 9 -31.28 1.33 32.01
N LEU A 10 -31.50 0.07 31.97
CA LEU A 10 -31.57 -1.01 33.02
C LEU A 10 -32.95 -1.21 33.59
N LEU A 11 -33.37 -2.46 33.62
CA LEU A 11 -34.16 -3.15 34.65
C LEU A 11 -35.67 -2.96 34.65
N LEU A 12 -36.39 -4.05 34.61
CA LEU A 12 -37.13 -4.66 35.72
C LEU A 12 -37.88 -5.90 35.21
N SER A 13 -37.42 -7.07 35.54
CA SER A 13 -37.79 -7.91 36.72
C SER A 13 -39.20 -8.47 36.62
N LEU A 14 -39.29 -9.78 36.47
CA LEU A 14 -39.45 -10.79 37.52
C LEU A 14 -40.70 -10.60 38.43
N LEU A 15 -41.42 -11.65 38.54
CA LEU A 15 -42.32 -12.05 39.61
C LEU A 15 -43.81 -12.01 39.28
N CYS A 16 -44.41 -13.14 39.13
CA CYS A 16 -45.28 -13.69 40.16
C CYS A 16 -45.71 -15.12 39.83
N LEU A 17 -45.28 -15.94 40.70
CA LEU A 17 -45.85 -17.26 40.97
C LEU A 17 -47.14 -17.11 41.77
N LEU A 18 -47.99 -18.12 41.61
CA LEU A 18 -48.90 -18.72 42.59
C LEU A 18 -50.37 -18.42 42.44
N LEU A 19 -51.04 -19.54 42.55
CA LEU A 19 -52.42 -19.87 42.92
C LEU A 19 -53.33 -20.02 41.69
N GLY A 20 -53.75 -21.17 41.30
CA GLY A 20 -54.37 -22.24 42.13
C GLY A 20 -55.76 -22.39 41.62
N GLY A 21 -56.12 -23.54 41.18
CA GLY A 21 -57.54 -23.86 40.95
C GLY A 21 -57.70 -24.96 39.90
N CYS A 22 -57.81 -26.13 40.39
CA CYS A 22 -58.29 -27.27 39.63
C CYS A 22 -59.68 -27.00 39.09
N ASP A 23 -59.88 -27.32 37.82
CA ASP A 23 -61.15 -27.99 37.44
C ASP A 23 -60.81 -28.96 36.31
N GLN A 24 -61.09 -30.21 36.58
CA GLN A 24 -60.99 -31.29 35.62
C GLN A 24 -62.11 -31.13 34.59
N ALA A 25 -61.73 -30.90 33.37
CA ALA A 25 -62.60 -31.19 32.24
C ALA A 25 -62.34 -32.64 31.79
N PRO A 26 -63.30 -33.34 31.25
CA PRO A 26 -63.23 -34.78 30.98
C PRO A 26 -62.20 -35.07 29.90
N GLU A 27 -61.45 -36.15 30.11
CA GLU A 27 -60.52 -36.70 29.11
C GLU A 27 -61.20 -36.88 27.74
N ALA A 28 -60.86 -36.06 26.80
CA ALA A 28 -61.20 -36.30 25.41
C ALA A 28 -60.45 -37.54 24.91
N THR A 29 -61.17 -38.49 24.34
CA THR A 29 -60.59 -39.65 23.68
C THR A 29 -59.51 -39.18 22.65
N PRO A 30 -58.34 -39.81 22.63
CA PRO A 30 -57.32 -39.47 21.63
C PRO A 30 -57.88 -39.63 20.21
N HIS A 31 -57.85 -38.59 19.45
CA HIS A 31 -58.19 -38.59 18.04
C HIS A 31 -57.11 -37.78 17.28
N ASP A 32 -56.91 -38.17 16.03
CA ASP A 32 -56.06 -37.39 15.15
C ASP A 32 -56.77 -36.08 14.78
N HIS A 33 -56.10 -34.98 15.00
CA HIS A 33 -56.64 -33.68 14.67
C HIS A 33 -56.71 -33.47 13.17
N VAL A 34 -57.89 -33.33 12.62
CA VAL A 34 -58.12 -33.03 11.19
C VAL A 34 -58.89 -31.73 11.09
N ALA A 35 -58.32 -30.76 10.41
CA ALA A 35 -58.96 -29.47 10.20
C ALA A 35 -60.06 -29.54 9.14
N ASP A 36 -61.18 -28.87 9.37
CA ASP A 36 -62.28 -28.74 8.42
C ASP A 36 -61.87 -27.98 7.16
N ALA A 37 -61.25 -26.88 7.34
CA ALA A 37 -60.63 -26.11 6.26
C ALA A 37 -59.47 -25.28 6.82
N TRP A 38 -58.47 -25.10 5.97
CA TRP A 38 -57.34 -24.22 6.32
C TRP A 38 -57.62 -22.81 5.79
N GLN A 39 -57.63 -21.81 6.68
CA GLN A 39 -57.71 -20.41 6.31
C GLN A 39 -56.33 -19.78 6.46
N THR A 40 -55.83 -19.23 5.41
CA THR A 40 -54.55 -18.52 5.44
C THR A 40 -54.70 -17.24 6.27
N VAL A 41 -53.98 -17.15 7.36
CA VAL A 41 -53.93 -16.00 8.27
C VAL A 41 -52.76 -15.07 7.88
N ILE A 42 -51.67 -15.68 7.49
CA ILE A 42 -50.49 -14.99 7.04
C ILE A 42 -50.11 -15.62 5.70
N PRO A 43 -50.25 -14.92 4.58
CA PRO A 43 -49.81 -15.44 3.29
C PRO A 43 -48.27 -15.57 3.25
N PRO A 44 -47.73 -16.62 2.67
CA PRO A 44 -46.29 -16.77 2.51
C PRO A 44 -45.76 -15.71 1.55
N THR A 45 -44.58 -15.25 1.85
CA THR A 45 -43.80 -14.40 0.95
C THR A 45 -42.57 -15.18 0.48
N CYS A 46 -41.80 -14.59 -0.42
CA CYS A 46 -40.56 -15.22 -0.85
C CYS A 46 -39.44 -15.20 0.24
N SER A 47 -39.65 -14.48 1.33
CA SER A 47 -38.71 -14.36 2.47
C SER A 47 -39.25 -14.85 3.78
N ALA A 48 -40.49 -15.22 3.82
CA ALA A 48 -41.12 -15.69 5.06
C ALA A 48 -42.23 -16.70 4.77
N GLU A 49 -42.24 -17.72 5.56
CA GLU A 49 -43.31 -18.70 5.55
C GLU A 49 -44.64 -18.08 5.98
N GLY A 50 -45.70 -18.55 5.37
CA GLY A 50 -47.06 -18.18 5.75
C GLY A 50 -47.61 -19.06 6.86
N LYS A 51 -48.77 -18.70 7.37
CA LYS A 51 -49.46 -19.46 8.37
C LYS A 51 -50.94 -19.61 8.00
N ALA A 52 -51.39 -20.80 8.11
CA ALA A 52 -52.80 -21.08 8.02
C ALA A 52 -53.30 -21.67 9.33
N THR A 53 -54.49 -21.33 9.69
CA THR A 53 -55.18 -21.88 10.88
C THR A 53 -56.40 -22.64 10.43
N GLY A 54 -56.73 -23.64 11.17
CA GLY A 54 -57.94 -24.46 10.99
C GLY A 54 -58.49 -24.87 12.31
N THR A 55 -59.67 -25.40 12.32
CA THR A 55 -60.31 -25.89 13.54
C THR A 55 -60.53 -27.37 13.40
N CYS A 56 -60.15 -28.13 14.39
CA CYS A 56 -60.36 -29.56 14.39
C CYS A 56 -61.84 -29.90 14.33
N LEU A 57 -62.23 -30.73 13.36
CA LEU A 57 -63.60 -31.17 13.15
C LEU A 57 -64.22 -31.93 14.33
N VAL A 58 -63.36 -32.52 15.17
CA VAL A 58 -63.82 -33.40 16.25
C VAL A 58 -63.88 -32.70 17.62
N CYS A 59 -62.82 -31.92 17.96
CA CYS A 59 -62.73 -31.28 19.29
C CYS A 59 -62.85 -29.76 19.26
N GLY A 60 -62.84 -29.13 18.08
CA GLY A 60 -62.91 -27.68 17.97
C GLY A 60 -61.63 -26.93 18.30
N GLU A 61 -60.52 -27.65 18.56
CA GLU A 61 -59.24 -27.03 18.85
C GLU A 61 -58.63 -26.34 17.63
N ALA A 62 -58.03 -25.20 17.84
CA ALA A 62 -57.38 -24.47 16.78
C ALA A 62 -56.06 -25.15 16.38
N MET A 63 -55.89 -25.35 15.12
CA MET A 63 -54.70 -25.96 14.52
C MET A 63 -53.96 -24.93 13.67
N ASP A 64 -52.68 -24.99 13.70
CA ASP A 64 -51.81 -24.15 12.90
C ASP A 64 -51.04 -24.98 11.85
N LYS A 65 -50.87 -24.43 10.69
CA LYS A 65 -50.06 -25.00 9.63
C LYS A 65 -49.17 -23.95 9.00
N THR A 66 -47.95 -24.28 8.91
CA THR A 66 -46.99 -23.44 8.17
C THR A 66 -47.18 -23.63 6.67
N LEU A 67 -47.18 -22.53 5.94
CA LEU A 67 -47.20 -22.51 4.50
C LEU A 67 -45.79 -22.19 3.98
N PRO A 68 -45.24 -22.99 3.07
CA PRO A 68 -43.90 -22.75 2.57
C PRO A 68 -43.82 -21.39 1.85
N THR A 69 -42.63 -20.83 1.86
CA THR A 69 -42.33 -19.62 1.12
C THR A 69 -42.62 -19.77 -0.38
N VAL A 70 -42.95 -18.69 -1.04
CA VAL A 70 -43.11 -18.66 -2.49
C VAL A 70 -41.79 -18.26 -3.17
N ASP A 71 -41.66 -18.62 -4.42
CA ASP A 71 -40.47 -18.29 -5.19
C ASP A 71 -40.31 -16.76 -5.35
N HIS A 72 -39.07 -16.34 -5.49
CA HIS A 72 -38.76 -14.94 -5.78
C HIS A 72 -39.17 -14.55 -7.20
N THR A 73 -39.81 -13.40 -7.31
CA THR A 73 -40.05 -12.76 -8.62
C THR A 73 -39.08 -11.59 -8.75
N TYR A 74 -38.30 -11.60 -9.81
CA TYR A 74 -37.24 -10.63 -9.99
C TYR A 74 -37.59 -9.54 -11.01
N THR A 75 -37.08 -8.35 -10.74
CA THR A 75 -37.02 -7.25 -11.69
C THR A 75 -35.56 -7.11 -12.14
N ASP A 76 -35.37 -7.09 -13.43
CA ASP A 76 -34.05 -7.06 -14.03
C ASP A 76 -33.59 -5.64 -14.33
N THR A 77 -32.36 -5.34 -13.99
CA THR A 77 -31.72 -4.07 -14.33
C THR A 77 -30.39 -4.36 -14.99
N VAL A 78 -30.22 -3.92 -16.20
CA VAL A 78 -28.95 -4.08 -16.94
C VAL A 78 -28.03 -2.91 -16.59
N ILE A 79 -26.84 -3.25 -16.13
CA ILE A 79 -25.75 -2.30 -15.86
C ILE A 79 -24.71 -2.50 -16.96
N PRO A 80 -24.49 -1.51 -17.82
CA PRO A 80 -23.54 -1.63 -18.91
C PRO A 80 -22.09 -1.62 -18.39
N PRO A 81 -21.17 -2.30 -19.09
CA PRO A 81 -19.76 -2.26 -18.76
C PRO A 81 -19.14 -0.88 -19.01
N ALA A 82 -18.19 -0.49 -18.17
CA ALA A 82 -17.33 0.65 -18.40
C ALA A 82 -15.91 0.18 -18.76
N CYS A 83 -14.94 1.08 -18.83
CA CYS A 83 -13.57 0.72 -19.20
C CYS A 83 -12.98 -0.34 -18.27
N ASP A 84 -13.30 -0.27 -17.00
CA ASP A 84 -12.70 -1.00 -15.88
C ASP A 84 -13.71 -1.81 -15.05
N THR A 85 -14.94 -1.68 -15.37
CA THR A 85 -15.98 -2.40 -14.66
C THR A 85 -16.82 -3.24 -15.60
N GLU A 86 -17.04 -4.45 -15.19
CA GLU A 86 -17.95 -5.32 -15.93
C GLU A 86 -19.40 -4.82 -15.85
N GLY A 87 -20.12 -5.05 -16.92
CA GLY A 87 -21.55 -4.93 -16.93
C GLY A 87 -22.22 -6.23 -16.46
N TYR A 88 -23.39 -6.13 -15.94
CA TYR A 88 -24.15 -7.29 -15.48
C TYR A 88 -25.66 -7.00 -15.46
N THR A 89 -26.41 -8.03 -15.35
CA THR A 89 -27.85 -7.89 -15.10
C THR A 89 -28.13 -8.19 -13.63
N ARG A 90 -28.61 -7.20 -12.92
CA ARG A 90 -29.06 -7.34 -11.54
C ARG A 90 -30.53 -7.77 -11.50
N HIS A 91 -30.77 -8.85 -10.84
CA HIS A 91 -32.09 -9.40 -10.57
C HIS A 91 -32.47 -9.03 -9.15
N ALA A 92 -33.49 -8.24 -8.98
CA ALA A 92 -33.93 -7.76 -7.67
C ALA A 92 -35.35 -8.23 -7.36
N CYS A 93 -35.52 -8.89 -6.24
CA CYS A 93 -36.84 -9.18 -5.70
C CYS A 93 -37.31 -8.07 -4.77
N ALA A 94 -38.57 -7.79 -4.74
CA ALA A 94 -39.19 -6.80 -3.85
C ALA A 94 -38.92 -7.07 -2.34
N CYS A 95 -38.51 -8.28 -1.99
CA CYS A 95 -38.10 -8.64 -0.63
C CYS A 95 -36.68 -8.17 -0.25
N GLY A 96 -35.96 -7.59 -1.19
CA GLY A 96 -34.57 -7.17 -1.01
C GLY A 96 -33.49 -8.17 -1.44
N TYR A 97 -33.88 -9.41 -1.80
CA TYR A 97 -32.92 -10.38 -2.33
C TYR A 97 -32.50 -9.99 -3.75
N THR A 98 -31.22 -9.94 -3.98
CA THR A 98 -30.66 -9.63 -5.29
C THR A 98 -29.53 -10.60 -5.66
N TYR A 99 -29.38 -10.88 -6.95
CA TYR A 99 -28.21 -11.53 -7.48
C TYR A 99 -27.90 -10.98 -8.87
N ASP A 100 -26.67 -11.08 -9.27
CA ASP A 100 -26.19 -10.57 -10.54
C ASP A 100 -25.90 -11.74 -11.50
N SER A 101 -26.21 -11.53 -12.77
CA SER A 101 -25.98 -12.52 -13.83
C SER A 101 -25.60 -11.82 -15.13
N HIS A 102 -25.34 -12.60 -16.17
CA HIS A 102 -25.03 -12.12 -17.52
C HIS A 102 -23.94 -11.04 -17.50
N HIS A 103 -22.83 -11.39 -16.83
CA HIS A 103 -21.69 -10.51 -16.74
C HIS A 103 -21.06 -10.27 -18.12
N VAL A 104 -20.84 -9.01 -18.42
CA VAL A 104 -20.20 -8.58 -19.66
C VAL A 104 -18.86 -7.96 -19.31
N PRO A 105 -17.78 -8.45 -19.89
CA PRO A 105 -16.44 -7.91 -19.55
C PRO A 105 -16.33 -6.41 -19.76
N PRO A 106 -15.45 -5.76 -18.99
CA PRO A 106 -15.10 -4.35 -19.18
C PRO A 106 -14.66 -4.06 -20.61
N THR A 107 -14.91 -2.84 -21.05
CA THR A 107 -14.60 -2.43 -22.43
C THR A 107 -13.12 -2.17 -22.70
N GLY A 108 -12.33 -2.09 -21.64
CA GLY A 108 -10.91 -1.75 -21.74
C GLY A 108 -10.64 -0.28 -22.03
N HIS A 109 -9.38 0.07 -22.18
CA HIS A 109 -8.97 1.44 -22.42
C HIS A 109 -8.53 1.67 -23.86
N THR A 110 -8.92 2.83 -24.38
CA THR A 110 -8.40 3.38 -25.63
C THR A 110 -7.67 4.68 -25.33
N TYR A 111 -6.39 4.74 -25.66
CA TYR A 111 -5.54 5.85 -25.28
C TYR A 111 -5.39 6.89 -26.39
N GLN A 112 -5.52 8.15 -25.99
CA GLN A 112 -4.95 9.27 -26.74
C GLN A 112 -3.49 9.42 -26.34
N LYS A 113 -2.66 9.80 -27.30
CA LYS A 113 -1.21 9.94 -27.14
C LYS A 113 -0.81 11.39 -27.28
N THR A 114 -0.06 11.89 -26.34
CA THR A 114 0.53 13.23 -26.41
C THR A 114 2.04 13.11 -26.26
N LEU A 115 2.77 13.47 -27.29
CA LEU A 115 4.23 13.42 -27.29
C LEU A 115 4.80 14.67 -26.59
N THR A 116 5.64 14.46 -25.63
CA THR A 116 6.51 15.47 -25.02
C THR A 116 7.94 15.21 -25.53
N PRO A 117 8.46 16.02 -26.41
CA PRO A 117 9.79 15.79 -26.96
C PRO A 117 10.88 15.99 -25.91
N PRO A 118 12.03 15.31 -26.04
CA PRO A 118 13.15 15.49 -25.13
C PRO A 118 13.74 16.90 -25.25
N THR A 119 14.21 17.39 -24.11
CA THR A 119 14.98 18.64 -24.05
C THR A 119 16.47 18.33 -23.92
N CYS A 120 17.31 19.33 -23.74
CA CYS A 120 18.73 19.11 -23.47
C CYS A 120 18.99 18.25 -22.23
N GLU A 121 18.18 18.35 -21.21
CA GLU A 121 18.38 17.75 -19.87
C GLU A 121 17.29 16.76 -19.47
N ALA A 122 16.14 16.90 -20.07
CA ALA A 122 15.02 16.05 -19.72
C ALA A 122 14.68 15.05 -20.83
N GLU A 123 14.38 13.87 -20.42
CA GLU A 123 13.84 12.84 -21.30
C GLU A 123 12.52 13.29 -21.92
N GLY A 124 12.35 12.94 -23.18
CA GLY A 124 11.04 12.97 -23.81
C GLY A 124 10.21 11.74 -23.43
N TYR A 125 8.93 11.85 -23.54
CA TYR A 125 8.02 10.73 -23.30
C TYR A 125 6.69 10.91 -24.03
N THR A 126 6.01 9.83 -24.20
CA THR A 126 4.63 9.86 -24.70
C THR A 126 3.68 9.70 -23.54
N HIS A 127 2.82 10.68 -23.34
CA HIS A 127 1.72 10.59 -22.41
C HIS A 127 0.53 9.88 -23.07
N TYR A 128 0.05 8.85 -22.41
CA TYR A 128 -1.07 8.03 -22.83
C TYR A 128 -2.26 8.29 -21.90
N GLU A 129 -3.35 8.81 -22.43
CA GLU A 129 -4.53 9.15 -21.63
C GLU A 129 -5.78 8.51 -22.22
N CYS A 130 -6.57 7.89 -21.38
CA CYS A 130 -7.88 7.36 -21.73
C CYS A 130 -8.98 8.36 -21.32
N ALA A 131 -10.06 8.40 -22.06
CA ALA A 131 -11.22 9.25 -21.76
C ALA A 131 -11.85 8.97 -20.37
N CYS A 132 -11.54 7.84 -19.73
CA CYS A 132 -11.95 7.52 -18.36
C CYS A 132 -11.07 8.17 -17.28
N GLY A 133 -10.00 8.87 -17.63
CA GLY A 133 -9.07 9.55 -16.74
C GLY A 133 -7.82 8.73 -16.38
N PHE A 134 -7.70 7.49 -16.86
CA PHE A 134 -6.47 6.72 -16.65
C PHE A 134 -5.38 7.22 -17.62
N ALA A 135 -4.20 7.51 -17.06
CA ALA A 135 -3.07 7.96 -17.85
C ALA A 135 -1.73 7.42 -17.33
N TYR A 136 -0.77 7.27 -18.22
CA TYR A 136 0.61 6.91 -17.88
C TYR A 136 1.57 7.46 -18.92
N ASP A 137 2.85 7.55 -18.56
CA ASP A 137 3.93 7.99 -19.45
C ASP A 137 4.78 6.81 -19.91
N GLY A 138 4.93 6.69 -21.21
CA GLY A 138 5.74 5.65 -21.86
C GLY A 138 6.67 6.22 -22.92
N ASP A 139 7.26 5.35 -23.72
CA ASP A 139 8.11 5.69 -24.89
C ASP A 139 9.14 6.79 -24.57
N ARG A 140 9.97 6.54 -23.57
CA ARG A 140 10.95 7.53 -23.11
C ARG A 140 12.11 7.65 -24.09
N GLU A 141 12.46 8.87 -24.40
CA GLU A 141 13.63 9.21 -25.23
C GLU A 141 14.65 9.97 -24.38
N PRO A 142 15.94 9.62 -24.50
CA PRO A 142 16.97 10.29 -23.71
C PRO A 142 17.09 11.79 -24.05
N PRO A 143 17.60 12.59 -23.11
CA PRO A 143 17.88 14.00 -23.34
C PRO A 143 18.79 14.22 -24.56
N THR A 144 18.54 15.30 -25.28
CA THR A 144 19.27 15.62 -26.51
C THR A 144 20.70 16.11 -26.26
N GLY A 145 21.02 16.39 -24.99
CA GLY A 145 22.30 16.98 -24.64
C GLY A 145 22.39 18.46 -25.02
N HIS A 146 23.53 19.06 -24.77
CA HIS A 146 23.74 20.47 -25.00
C HIS A 146 24.56 20.74 -26.30
N SER A 147 24.07 21.68 -27.09
CA SER A 147 24.81 22.25 -28.22
C SER A 147 25.18 23.70 -27.89
N PHE A 148 26.48 24.02 -27.89
CA PHE A 148 26.96 25.29 -27.37
C PHE A 148 27.33 26.32 -28.44
N THR A 149 26.80 27.53 -28.26
CA THR A 149 27.35 28.74 -28.90
C THR A 149 28.47 29.32 -28.04
N LYS A 150 29.46 29.95 -28.69
CA LYS A 150 30.66 30.49 -28.04
C LYS A 150 30.65 32.01 -28.10
N THR A 151 30.87 32.66 -26.97
CA THR A 151 31.01 34.11 -26.88
C THR A 151 32.33 34.40 -26.16
N LEU A 152 33.23 35.12 -26.82
CA LEU A 152 34.50 35.55 -26.25
C LEU A 152 34.29 36.78 -25.35
N ILE A 153 34.69 36.68 -24.11
CA ILE A 153 34.76 37.77 -23.17
C ILE A 153 36.24 38.16 -22.99
N PRO A 154 36.66 39.33 -23.42
CA PRO A 154 38.05 39.73 -23.34
C PRO A 154 38.48 39.98 -21.90
N PRO A 155 39.78 39.83 -21.59
CA PRO A 155 40.29 40.17 -20.25
C PRO A 155 40.23 41.68 -20.00
N ALA A 156 39.98 42.03 -18.76
CA ALA A 156 40.11 43.38 -18.25
C ALA A 156 41.39 43.48 -17.38
N CYS A 157 41.60 44.58 -16.70
CA CYS A 157 42.79 44.78 -15.90
C CYS A 157 43.01 43.66 -14.85
N GLU A 158 41.95 43.18 -14.20
CA GLU A 158 42.01 42.18 -13.12
C GLU A 158 41.26 40.91 -13.41
N THR A 159 40.42 40.94 -14.40
CA THR A 159 39.58 39.78 -14.68
C THR A 159 40.14 39.03 -15.88
N GLU A 160 40.26 37.75 -15.71
CA GLU A 160 40.55 36.85 -16.81
C GLU A 160 39.48 36.95 -17.88
N GLY A 161 39.95 36.97 -19.12
CA GLY A 161 39.07 36.75 -20.24
C GLY A 161 38.68 35.27 -20.31
N TYR A 162 37.54 34.99 -20.88
CA TYR A 162 37.10 33.62 -21.06
C TYR A 162 36.16 33.48 -22.25
N THR A 163 35.98 32.28 -22.66
CA THR A 163 34.95 31.95 -23.66
C THR A 163 33.74 31.35 -22.95
N ARG A 164 32.61 31.99 -23.08
CA ARG A 164 31.33 31.47 -22.60
C ARG A 164 30.71 30.53 -23.62
N TYR A 165 30.35 29.38 -23.16
CA TYR A 165 29.62 28.36 -23.90
C TYR A 165 28.19 28.36 -23.44
N ALA A 166 27.23 28.64 -24.32
CA ALA A 166 25.83 28.73 -24.00
C ALA A 166 24.99 27.80 -24.87
N CYS A 167 24.15 27.02 -24.26
CA CYS A 167 23.14 26.23 -24.93
C CYS A 167 21.82 27.00 -25.02
N ALA A 168 21.06 26.76 -26.07
CA ALA A 168 19.72 27.37 -26.24
C ALA A 168 18.73 27.03 -25.11
N CYS A 169 19.01 25.98 -24.34
CA CYS A 169 18.21 25.62 -23.17
C CYS A 169 18.51 26.47 -21.91
N GLY A 170 19.51 27.36 -21.97
CA GLY A 170 19.93 28.19 -20.84
C GLY A 170 21.16 27.68 -20.08
N TYR A 171 21.59 26.44 -20.32
CA TYR A 171 22.82 25.93 -19.71
C TYR A 171 24.07 26.64 -20.24
N THR A 172 24.92 27.09 -19.34
CA THR A 172 26.14 27.80 -19.70
C THR A 172 27.34 27.34 -18.87
N TYR A 173 28.51 27.35 -19.46
CA TYR A 173 29.79 27.24 -18.74
C TYR A 173 30.87 28.07 -19.40
N ASP A 174 31.89 28.43 -18.64
CA ASP A 174 33.00 29.26 -19.09
C ASP A 174 34.31 28.47 -19.16
N GLY A 175 35.13 28.76 -20.15
CA GLY A 175 36.44 28.11 -20.36
C GLY A 175 37.39 28.95 -21.19
N ALA A 176 38.56 28.43 -21.52
CA ALA A 176 39.60 29.12 -22.26
C ALA A 176 39.96 30.49 -21.69
N TYR A 177 40.38 30.52 -20.44
CA TYR A 177 40.71 31.72 -19.68
C TYR A 177 42.01 32.36 -20.18
N THR A 178 42.03 33.68 -20.18
CA THR A 178 43.20 34.51 -20.51
C THR A 178 43.54 35.44 -19.33
N PRO A 179 44.85 35.66 -19.02
CA PRO A 179 45.22 36.45 -17.86
C PRO A 179 44.76 37.92 -17.95
N PRO A 180 44.52 38.57 -16.78
CA PRO A 180 44.23 39.99 -16.71
C PRO A 180 45.33 40.89 -17.27
N THR A 181 44.96 42.06 -17.74
CA THR A 181 45.88 43.01 -18.40
C THR A 181 46.75 43.84 -17.44
N GLY A 182 46.41 43.83 -16.16
CA GLY A 182 47.08 44.69 -15.16
C GLY A 182 46.59 46.15 -15.14
N HIS A 183 47.15 46.96 -14.28
CA HIS A 183 46.69 48.34 -14.00
C HIS A 183 47.71 49.45 -14.23
N SER A 184 47.21 50.64 -14.61
CA SER A 184 47.96 51.92 -14.64
C SER A 184 47.18 52.96 -13.83
N TYR A 185 47.81 53.64 -12.85
CA TYR A 185 47.13 54.40 -11.79
C TYR A 185 47.27 55.92 -11.88
N THR A 186 46.16 56.65 -11.52
CA THR A 186 46.14 58.05 -11.07
C THR A 186 46.02 58.09 -9.54
N LYS A 187 46.43 59.19 -8.87
CA LYS A 187 46.50 59.31 -7.41
C LYS A 187 45.53 60.38 -6.87
N THR A 188 44.81 60.06 -5.79
CA THR A 188 43.96 60.99 -5.04
C THR A 188 44.12 60.75 -3.53
N VAL A 189 44.36 61.81 -2.73
CA VAL A 189 44.50 61.68 -1.26
C VAL A 189 43.14 61.74 -0.57
N THR A 190 42.89 60.83 0.34
CA THR A 190 41.70 60.75 1.20
C THR A 190 42.13 60.79 2.67
N GLU A 191 41.55 61.71 3.43
CA GLU A 191 41.80 61.81 4.88
C GLU A 191 41.16 60.62 5.63
N PRO A 192 41.69 60.17 6.80
CA PRO A 192 41.16 59.07 7.56
C PRO A 192 39.80 59.44 8.18
N THR A 193 38.92 58.41 8.23
CA THR A 193 37.62 58.49 8.94
C THR A 193 37.63 57.59 10.18
N CYS A 194 36.49 57.36 10.81
CA CYS A 194 36.42 56.45 11.95
C CYS A 194 36.95 55.05 11.63
N GLU A 195 36.67 54.55 10.43
CA GLU A 195 37.02 53.20 9.97
C GLU A 195 38.05 53.25 8.87
N GLY A 196 37.91 54.27 8.07
CA GLY A 196 38.75 54.37 6.91
C GLY A 196 40.07 54.97 7.29
N GLU A 197 41.11 54.28 6.96
CA GLU A 197 42.43 54.86 6.89
C GLU A 197 42.39 56.02 5.91
N GLY A 198 43.06 57.09 6.23
CA GLY A 198 43.45 58.07 5.26
C GLY A 198 44.44 57.40 4.31
N TYR A 199 44.33 57.67 3.07
CA TYR A 199 45.13 56.99 2.08
C TYR A 199 45.34 57.82 0.81
N THR A 200 46.35 57.48 0.11
CA THR A 200 46.46 57.93 -1.26
C THR A 200 45.80 56.92 -2.19
N HIS A 201 44.71 57.36 -2.78
CA HIS A 201 43.96 56.54 -3.75
C HIS A 201 44.69 56.49 -5.11
N TYR A 202 44.91 55.28 -5.57
CA TYR A 202 45.51 54.99 -6.87
C TYR A 202 44.44 54.34 -7.74
N GLU A 203 43.99 55.04 -8.78
CA GLU A 203 42.90 54.60 -9.64
C GLU A 203 43.35 54.29 -11.06
N CYS A 204 42.95 53.18 -11.56
CA CYS A 204 43.17 52.78 -12.95
C CYS A 204 41.94 53.13 -13.80
N ALA A 205 42.17 53.44 -15.10
CA ALA A 205 41.09 53.76 -16.04
C ALA A 205 40.07 52.61 -16.24
N CYS A 206 40.37 51.38 -15.82
CA CYS A 206 39.45 50.26 -15.80
C CYS A 206 38.53 50.26 -14.56
N GLY A 207 38.71 51.22 -13.64
CA GLY A 207 38.03 51.27 -12.37
C GLY A 207 38.76 50.55 -11.23
N TYR A 208 39.88 49.85 -11.52
CA TYR A 208 40.66 49.27 -10.42
C TYR A 208 41.45 50.34 -9.75
N ALA A 209 41.33 50.36 -8.45
CA ALA A 209 42.04 51.30 -7.61
C ALA A 209 42.60 50.60 -6.37
N TYR A 210 43.67 51.15 -5.83
CA TYR A 210 44.18 50.75 -4.53
C TYR A 210 44.64 51.96 -3.77
N ASP A 211 44.65 51.81 -2.45
CA ASP A 211 45.09 52.87 -1.55
C ASP A 211 46.42 52.50 -0.95
N GLY A 212 47.31 53.50 -0.91
CA GLY A 212 48.62 53.42 -0.29
C GLY A 212 48.84 54.58 0.66
N GLU A 213 50.01 54.70 1.26
CA GLU A 213 50.35 55.77 2.21
C GLU A 213 49.30 55.91 3.30
N LEU A 214 49.01 54.77 3.95
CA LEU A 214 47.90 54.60 4.86
C LEU A 214 48.10 55.42 6.15
N VAL A 215 47.04 56.08 6.57
CA VAL A 215 46.93 56.72 7.87
C VAL A 215 45.89 55.94 8.69
N PRO A 216 46.21 55.46 9.89
CA PRO A 216 45.28 54.66 10.67
C PRO A 216 43.93 55.33 10.85
N PRO A 217 42.84 54.54 10.85
CA PRO A 217 41.50 55.03 11.20
C PRO A 217 41.46 55.70 12.59
N VAL A 218 40.60 56.67 12.73
CA VAL A 218 40.39 57.33 14.05
C VAL A 218 39.65 56.47 15.04
N GLY A 219 39.12 55.34 14.57
CA GLY A 219 38.39 54.38 15.41
C GLY A 219 36.91 54.69 15.59
N HIS A 220 36.19 53.70 16.08
CA HIS A 220 34.74 53.80 16.31
C HIS A 220 34.40 54.01 17.78
N GLN A 221 33.46 54.89 18.03
CA GLN A 221 32.77 54.99 19.30
C GLN A 221 31.47 54.18 19.18
N LEU A 222 31.51 52.94 19.67
CA LEU A 222 30.43 51.98 19.52
C LEU A 222 29.36 52.16 20.60
N ASP A 223 28.08 52.15 20.19
CA ASP A 223 26.90 52.15 21.04
C ASP A 223 26.50 50.76 21.52
N GLU A 224 25.28 50.61 22.04
CA GLU A 224 24.74 49.29 22.46
C GLU A 224 24.60 48.30 21.30
N ALA A 225 24.79 47.03 21.61
CA ALA A 225 24.68 45.95 20.61
C ALA A 225 23.23 45.77 20.12
N VAL A 226 23.08 45.73 18.83
CA VAL A 226 21.82 45.32 18.16
C VAL A 226 21.94 43.85 17.75
N THR A 227 20.92 43.06 18.05
CA THR A 227 20.90 41.63 17.71
C THR A 227 20.07 41.37 16.43
N VAL A 228 20.68 40.76 15.44
CA VAL A 228 20.02 40.18 14.29
C VAL A 228 19.85 38.70 14.57
N PRO A 229 18.61 38.20 14.69
CA PRO A 229 18.38 36.78 14.97
C PRO A 229 18.82 35.89 13.82
N PRO A 230 19.27 34.64 14.09
CA PRO A 230 19.63 33.69 13.06
C PRO A 230 18.39 33.20 12.27
N THR A 231 18.58 32.88 11.01
CA THR A 231 17.64 32.10 10.24
C THR A 231 17.99 30.61 10.28
N CYS A 232 17.28 29.80 9.55
CA CYS A 232 17.61 28.37 9.46
C CYS A 232 18.98 28.11 8.82
N THR A 233 19.38 28.92 7.85
CA THR A 233 20.61 28.74 7.05
C THR A 233 21.65 29.80 7.29
N GLU A 234 21.25 30.94 7.78
CA GLU A 234 22.15 32.06 8.03
C GLU A 234 22.34 32.27 9.51
N ALA A 235 23.57 32.49 9.89
CA ALA A 235 23.91 32.88 11.25
C ALA A 235 23.30 34.25 11.59
N GLY A 236 22.76 34.36 12.78
CA GLY A 236 22.48 35.65 13.40
C GLY A 236 23.76 36.26 13.94
N TYR A 237 23.68 37.50 14.30
CA TYR A 237 24.83 38.19 14.87
C TYR A 237 24.39 39.39 15.73
N THR A 238 25.22 39.77 16.63
CA THR A 238 25.13 41.07 17.23
C THR A 238 25.99 42.06 16.46
N HIS A 239 25.57 43.28 16.38
CA HIS A 239 26.39 44.34 15.80
C HIS A 239 26.31 45.61 16.66
N TYR A 240 27.34 46.40 16.56
CA TYR A 240 27.48 47.68 17.25
C TYR A 240 27.51 48.77 16.21
N LEU A 241 26.81 49.87 16.48
CA LEU A 241 26.83 51.06 15.64
C LEU A 241 27.81 52.09 16.18
N CYS A 242 28.59 52.71 15.32
CA CYS A 242 29.36 53.87 15.69
C CYS A 242 28.47 55.12 15.70
N ALA A 243 28.36 55.79 16.85
CA ALA A 243 27.56 57.01 17.01
C ALA A 243 27.99 58.14 16.06
N VAL A 244 29.23 58.12 15.57
CA VAL A 244 29.81 59.18 14.74
C VAL A 244 29.60 58.94 13.25
N CYS A 245 29.82 57.69 12.77
CA CYS A 245 29.80 57.37 11.34
C CYS A 245 28.76 56.33 10.96
N GLY A 246 28.02 55.77 11.91
CA GLY A 246 27.04 54.73 11.66
C GLY A 246 27.65 53.36 11.32
N HIS A 247 28.96 53.19 11.52
CA HIS A 247 29.63 51.91 11.28
C HIS A 247 29.06 50.84 12.18
N GLU A 248 28.79 49.73 11.56
CA GLU A 248 28.39 48.49 12.22
C GLU A 248 29.62 47.64 12.50
N LYS A 249 29.89 47.34 13.74
CA LYS A 249 30.88 46.36 14.14
C LYS A 249 30.16 45.07 14.49
N GLU A 250 30.49 44.01 13.78
CA GLU A 250 30.00 42.68 14.11
C GLU A 250 30.47 42.30 15.53
N GLY A 251 29.53 41.81 16.31
CA GLY A 251 29.75 41.24 17.61
C GLY A 251 29.81 39.71 17.56
N GLU A 252 29.09 39.07 18.47
CA GLU A 252 29.06 37.63 18.53
C GLU A 252 28.18 37.05 17.42
N THR A 253 28.66 36.02 16.76
CA THR A 253 27.88 35.24 15.79
C THR A 253 26.97 34.27 16.53
N ILE A 254 25.71 34.26 16.16
CA ILE A 254 24.71 33.33 16.67
C ILE A 254 24.57 32.23 15.60
N PRO A 255 24.86 30.96 15.91
CA PRO A 255 24.80 29.90 14.92
C PRO A 255 23.44 29.82 14.20
N PRO A 256 23.40 29.43 12.93
CA PRO A 256 22.14 29.13 12.23
C PRO A 256 21.32 28.11 12.99
N LEU A 257 20.01 28.18 12.85
CA LEU A 257 19.10 27.23 13.46
C LEU A 257 19.24 25.81 12.86
N ASN A 258 19.91 25.70 11.69
CA ASN A 258 20.23 24.43 11.02
C ASN A 258 19.03 23.50 10.87
N HIS A 259 17.85 24.09 10.69
CA HIS A 259 16.60 23.37 10.55
C HIS A 259 16.26 22.47 11.76
N ALA A 260 16.71 22.84 12.98
CA ALA A 260 16.54 22.03 14.19
C ALA A 260 15.05 21.78 14.54
N ASN A 261 14.17 22.72 14.18
CA ASN A 261 12.72 22.58 14.33
C ASN A 261 12.12 21.84 13.13
N SER A 262 12.47 20.57 12.97
CA SER A 262 12.02 19.75 11.85
C SER A 262 11.11 18.62 12.31
N VAL A 263 10.13 18.30 11.48
CA VAL A 263 9.32 17.09 11.59
C VAL A 263 9.89 16.04 10.65
N ALA A 264 10.10 14.85 11.16
CA ALA A 264 10.55 13.70 10.39
C ALA A 264 9.35 12.84 9.98
N GLU A 265 9.29 12.47 8.72
CA GLU A 265 8.32 11.54 8.15
C GLU A 265 9.07 10.43 7.44
N ALA A 266 8.79 9.18 7.84
CA ALA A 266 9.40 8.01 7.23
C ALA A 266 8.56 7.55 6.04
N PHE A 267 9.22 7.34 4.91
CA PHE A 267 8.64 6.78 3.69
C PHE A 267 9.20 5.39 3.48
N PHE A 268 8.32 4.40 3.52
CA PHE A 268 8.72 3.02 3.25
C PHE A 268 9.22 2.86 1.81
N PRO A 269 10.20 1.97 1.58
CA PRO A 269 10.61 1.62 0.23
C PRO A 269 9.48 0.91 -0.50
N THR A 270 9.34 1.21 -1.77
CA THR A 270 8.38 0.58 -2.65
C THR A 270 9.08 -0.01 -3.86
N VAL A 271 8.40 -0.84 -4.61
CA VAL A 271 8.91 -1.37 -5.89
C VAL A 271 9.27 -0.27 -6.90
N LEU A 272 8.84 0.98 -6.65
CA LEU A 272 9.10 2.15 -7.50
C LEU A 272 10.25 3.02 -6.98
N ARG A 273 10.67 2.89 -5.72
CA ARG A 273 11.69 3.73 -5.10
C ARG A 273 12.21 3.14 -3.79
N ASP A 274 13.41 3.52 -3.41
CA ASP A 274 13.94 3.26 -2.07
C ASP A 274 13.16 4.05 -1.00
N GLY A 275 13.21 3.55 0.23
CA GLY A 275 12.68 4.24 1.41
C GLY A 275 13.63 5.35 1.86
N PHE A 276 13.10 6.32 2.57
CA PHE A 276 13.87 7.44 3.13
C PHE A 276 13.09 8.09 4.28
N THR A 277 13.81 8.88 5.07
CA THR A 277 13.19 9.80 6.03
C THR A 277 13.24 11.21 5.46
N ARG A 278 12.10 11.87 5.38
CA ARG A 278 11.97 13.28 4.99
C ARG A 278 11.87 14.15 6.22
N HIS A 279 12.78 15.10 6.32
CA HIS A 279 12.78 16.13 7.35
C HIS A 279 12.26 17.44 6.75
N THR A 280 11.14 17.91 7.26
CA THR A 280 10.57 19.20 6.84
C THR A 280 10.74 20.20 7.97
N CYS A 281 11.51 21.25 7.74
CA CYS A 281 11.68 22.34 8.71
C CYS A 281 10.38 23.14 8.82
N LEU A 282 9.86 23.28 10.03
CA LEU A 282 8.62 24.02 10.30
C LEU A 282 8.80 25.54 10.20
N ASP A 283 10.05 26.03 10.31
CA ASP A 283 10.33 27.46 10.30
C ASP A 283 10.51 28.03 8.88
N CYS A 284 11.04 27.23 7.94
CA CYS A 284 11.36 27.72 6.59
C CYS A 284 10.86 26.81 5.45
N GLY A 285 10.28 25.64 5.77
CA GLY A 285 9.81 24.69 4.76
C GLY A 285 10.92 23.92 4.03
N HIS A 286 12.20 24.05 4.47
CA HIS A 286 13.29 23.28 3.87
C HIS A 286 13.04 21.78 4.03
N ILE A 287 13.26 21.05 2.97
CA ILE A 287 13.13 19.59 2.93
C ILE A 287 14.50 18.98 2.74
N ALA A 288 14.85 18.04 3.62
CA ALA A 288 16.01 17.17 3.50
C ALA A 288 15.56 15.72 3.56
N GLU A 289 16.26 14.85 2.88
CA GLU A 289 15.98 13.41 2.90
C GLU A 289 17.25 12.66 3.27
N ASP A 290 17.11 11.70 4.19
CA ASP A 290 18.20 10.84 4.65
C ASP A 290 17.69 9.43 5.00
N SER A 291 18.53 8.64 5.66
CA SER A 291 18.20 7.29 6.13
C SER A 291 17.62 6.41 5.02
N PHE A 292 18.25 6.44 3.84
CA PHE A 292 17.83 5.67 2.68
C PHE A 292 17.91 4.18 2.95
N VAL A 293 16.79 3.48 2.67
CA VAL A 293 16.64 2.04 2.81
C VAL A 293 16.42 1.44 1.42
N PRO A 294 17.38 0.66 0.90
CA PRO A 294 17.22 0.04 -0.42
C PRO A 294 16.03 -0.92 -0.46
N TYR A 295 15.20 -0.79 -1.47
CA TYR A 295 14.04 -1.65 -1.69
C TYR A 295 14.43 -3.15 -1.65
N HIS A 296 15.47 -3.52 -2.38
CA HIS A 296 15.91 -4.91 -2.50
C HIS A 296 16.40 -5.52 -1.19
N GLU A 297 16.89 -4.71 -0.26
CA GLU A 297 17.33 -5.22 1.06
C GLU A 297 16.16 -5.82 1.85
N ILE A 298 14.96 -5.28 1.68
CA ILE A 298 13.76 -5.73 2.36
C ILE A 298 13.05 -6.83 1.58
N TYR A 299 12.73 -6.57 0.32
CA TYR A 299 11.75 -7.36 -0.40
C TYR A 299 12.34 -8.52 -1.20
N THR A 300 13.52 -8.35 -1.81
CA THR A 300 14.12 -9.38 -2.67
C THR A 300 15.41 -9.98 -2.12
N GLY A 301 15.84 -9.53 -0.94
CA GLY A 301 16.95 -10.12 -0.19
C GLY A 301 16.50 -11.28 0.72
N ALA A 302 17.47 -11.85 1.44
CA ALA A 302 17.25 -12.78 2.56
C ALA A 302 16.51 -14.10 2.22
N TYR A 303 16.63 -14.61 0.99
CA TYR A 303 16.17 -15.96 0.68
C TYR A 303 17.13 -17.00 1.28
N VAL A 304 16.55 -18.04 1.91
CA VAL A 304 17.30 -19.28 2.16
C VAL A 304 17.39 -20.07 0.84
N ASP A 305 18.27 -21.07 0.80
CA ASP A 305 18.28 -22.01 -0.33
C ASP A 305 16.91 -22.71 -0.38
N ASN A 306 16.25 -22.66 -1.54
CA ASN A 306 14.95 -23.30 -1.75
C ASN A 306 15.01 -24.85 -1.63
N THR A 307 16.10 -25.41 -1.14
CA THR A 307 16.22 -26.82 -0.75
C THR A 307 15.73 -27.12 0.66
N GLU A 308 15.63 -26.07 1.51
CA GLU A 308 15.19 -26.19 2.90
C GLU A 308 14.09 -25.17 3.19
N SER A 309 12.89 -25.63 3.51
CA SER A 309 11.82 -24.73 3.97
C SER A 309 12.03 -24.39 5.45
N LEU A 310 11.74 -23.14 5.81
CA LEU A 310 11.75 -22.70 7.20
C LEU A 310 10.46 -23.09 7.91
N MET A 311 9.33 -23.02 7.21
CA MET A 311 7.98 -23.24 7.74
C MET A 311 7.08 -23.89 6.70
N GLN A 312 6.04 -24.56 7.19
CA GLN A 312 4.97 -25.12 6.37
C GLN A 312 3.62 -24.54 6.79
N GLY A 313 2.74 -24.35 5.85
CA GLY A 313 1.46 -23.74 6.14
C GLY A 313 0.39 -24.03 5.10
N ILE A 314 -0.72 -23.39 5.29
CA ILE A 314 -1.89 -23.49 4.40
C ILE A 314 -2.30 -22.10 3.95
N ASP A 315 -3.10 -22.03 2.89
CA ASP A 315 -3.92 -20.87 2.68
C ASP A 315 -5.41 -21.24 2.74
N THR A 316 -6.22 -20.26 3.14
CA THR A 316 -7.64 -20.47 3.40
C THR A 316 -8.50 -19.31 2.94
N SER A 317 -9.76 -19.63 2.71
CA SER A 317 -10.82 -18.69 2.43
C SER A 317 -12.14 -19.24 2.99
N LYS A 318 -13.22 -18.53 2.81
CA LYS A 318 -14.58 -19.03 3.13
C LYS A 318 -14.89 -20.42 2.59
N TRP A 319 -14.19 -20.87 1.55
CA TRP A 319 -14.42 -22.18 0.91
C TRP A 319 -13.92 -23.37 1.74
N ASN A 320 -13.07 -23.11 2.73
CA ASN A 320 -12.56 -24.10 3.66
C ASN A 320 -13.49 -24.27 4.89
N HIS A 321 -14.58 -23.51 4.93
CA HIS A 321 -15.63 -23.59 5.96
C HIS A 321 -16.87 -24.31 5.44
N GLU A 322 -17.87 -24.49 6.28
CA GLU A 322 -19.12 -25.15 5.91
C GLU A 322 -19.85 -24.35 4.83
N TYR A 323 -20.13 -25.02 3.70
CA TYR A 323 -20.68 -24.39 2.51
C TYR A 323 -22.14 -23.93 2.70
N GLY A 324 -22.47 -22.74 2.20
CA GLY A 324 -23.84 -22.25 2.10
C GLY A 324 -24.36 -21.52 3.35
N VAL A 325 -23.49 -21.20 4.29
CA VAL A 325 -23.82 -20.37 5.47
C VAL A 325 -23.55 -18.90 5.20
N SER A 326 -24.29 -18.02 5.87
CA SER A 326 -24.01 -16.59 5.87
C SER A 326 -22.71 -16.29 6.61
N ALA A 327 -22.16 -15.08 6.46
CA ALA A 327 -20.97 -14.66 7.19
C ALA A 327 -21.12 -14.78 8.72
N GLU A 328 -22.36 -14.64 9.22
CA GLU A 328 -22.70 -14.73 10.65
C GLU A 328 -22.75 -16.18 11.14
N ASP A 329 -22.92 -17.13 10.23
CA ASP A 329 -23.07 -18.56 10.52
C ASP A 329 -21.81 -19.37 10.18
N ILE A 330 -20.72 -18.73 9.73
CA ILE A 330 -19.47 -19.41 9.47
C ILE A 330 -18.95 -20.05 10.76
N LYS A 331 -18.74 -21.35 10.72
CA LYS A 331 -18.13 -22.07 11.83
C LYS A 331 -16.61 -21.88 11.79
N PRO A 332 -15.99 -21.55 12.95
CA PRO A 332 -14.55 -21.44 13.00
C PRO A 332 -13.88 -22.78 12.64
N LEU A 333 -12.72 -22.69 12.02
CA LEU A 333 -11.81 -23.82 11.88
C LEU A 333 -11.19 -24.14 13.25
N ASP A 334 -10.83 -25.39 13.46
CA ASP A 334 -10.07 -25.78 14.65
C ASP A 334 -8.57 -25.48 14.43
N TRP A 335 -8.19 -24.23 14.72
CA TRP A 335 -6.83 -23.74 14.51
C TRP A 335 -5.80 -24.42 15.41
N GLU A 336 -6.19 -24.88 16.60
CA GLU A 336 -5.31 -25.67 17.48
C GLU A 336 -5.03 -27.05 16.89
N ALA A 337 -6.04 -27.68 16.28
CA ALA A 337 -5.87 -28.94 15.58
C ALA A 337 -5.01 -28.77 14.32
N LEU A 338 -5.20 -27.67 13.56
CA LEU A 338 -4.32 -27.34 12.42
C LEU A 338 -2.87 -27.18 12.84
N LYS A 339 -2.63 -26.44 13.91
CA LYS A 339 -1.28 -26.28 14.47
C LYS A 339 -0.69 -27.61 14.96
N ALA A 340 -1.47 -28.41 15.65
CA ALA A 340 -1.07 -29.74 16.10
C ALA A 340 -0.75 -30.68 14.94
N ALA A 341 -1.42 -30.50 13.79
CA ALA A 341 -1.13 -31.19 12.54
C ALA A 341 0.17 -30.73 11.86
N GLY A 342 0.84 -29.69 12.37
CA GLY A 342 2.10 -29.19 11.86
C GLY A 342 1.99 -27.95 10.97
N VAL A 343 0.86 -27.24 11.01
CA VAL A 343 0.72 -25.95 10.35
C VAL A 343 1.45 -24.89 11.18
N ASP A 344 2.45 -24.22 10.61
CA ASP A 344 3.21 -23.14 11.23
C ASP A 344 2.60 -21.76 10.91
N PHE A 345 2.03 -21.63 9.72
CA PHE A 345 1.46 -20.37 9.23
C PHE A 345 0.21 -20.57 8.37
N VAL A 346 -0.54 -19.49 8.20
CA VAL A 346 -1.67 -19.43 7.29
C VAL A 346 -1.66 -18.15 6.46
N ILE A 347 -2.01 -18.24 5.18
CA ILE A 347 -2.31 -17.10 4.32
C ILE A 347 -3.83 -17.02 4.16
N LEU A 348 -4.44 -16.00 4.72
CA LEU A 348 -5.88 -15.82 4.70
C LEU A 348 -6.35 -15.02 3.48
N LYS A 349 -7.41 -15.46 2.83
CA LYS A 349 -8.11 -14.60 1.89
C LYS A 349 -8.69 -13.40 2.62
N ALA A 350 -8.09 -12.21 2.46
CA ALA A 350 -8.68 -10.99 3.01
C ALA A 350 -9.97 -10.63 2.26
N GLY A 351 -9.98 -10.85 0.96
CA GLY A 351 -11.16 -10.59 0.15
C GLY A 351 -10.82 -10.46 -1.33
N SER A 352 -11.64 -9.70 -2.03
CA SER A 352 -11.48 -9.44 -3.46
C SER A 352 -12.07 -8.07 -3.80
N THR A 353 -11.95 -7.63 -5.04
CA THR A 353 -12.68 -6.45 -5.58
C THR A 353 -14.20 -6.49 -5.26
N LYS A 354 -14.76 -7.66 -4.97
CA LYS A 354 -16.18 -7.85 -4.63
C LYS A 354 -16.50 -7.68 -3.14
N GLY A 355 -15.48 -7.51 -2.31
CA GLY A 355 -15.61 -7.30 -0.87
C GLY A 355 -14.75 -8.25 -0.04
N ILE A 356 -14.81 -8.05 1.28
CA ILE A 356 -14.09 -8.84 2.27
C ILE A 356 -14.53 -10.32 2.20
N ASP A 357 -13.58 -11.23 2.41
CA ASP A 357 -13.93 -12.64 2.59
C ASP A 357 -14.67 -12.81 3.92
N PRO A 358 -15.84 -13.46 3.90
CA PRO A 358 -16.65 -13.62 5.12
C PRO A 358 -15.94 -14.32 6.28
N ALA A 359 -14.91 -15.13 6.01
CA ALA A 359 -14.16 -15.85 7.04
C ALA A 359 -12.97 -15.02 7.59
N PHE A 360 -12.53 -13.99 6.89
CA PHE A 360 -11.26 -13.31 7.16
C PHE A 360 -11.08 -12.85 8.61
N GLU A 361 -12.05 -12.13 9.14
CA GLU A 361 -11.94 -11.57 10.50
C GLU A 361 -11.92 -12.66 11.56
N LEU A 362 -12.75 -13.70 11.38
CA LEU A 362 -12.81 -14.84 12.28
C LEU A 362 -11.50 -15.61 12.25
N ASP A 363 -11.05 -15.96 11.05
CA ASP A 363 -9.84 -16.75 10.83
C ASP A 363 -8.59 -16.01 11.32
N TYR A 364 -8.49 -14.71 11.03
CA TYR A 364 -7.39 -13.88 11.53
C TYR A 364 -7.30 -13.95 13.06
N LYS A 365 -8.41 -13.67 13.73
CA LYS A 365 -8.47 -13.66 15.19
C LYS A 365 -8.10 -15.03 15.78
N ASP A 366 -8.69 -16.10 15.25
CA ASP A 366 -8.57 -17.43 15.82
C ASP A 366 -7.21 -18.07 15.48
N ALA A 367 -6.67 -17.89 14.27
CA ALA A 367 -5.31 -18.31 13.90
C ALA A 367 -4.24 -17.61 14.75
N LYS A 368 -4.39 -16.29 14.98
CA LYS A 368 -3.50 -15.54 15.88
C LYS A 368 -3.60 -16.04 17.33
N ALA A 369 -4.80 -16.36 17.81
CA ALA A 369 -5.00 -16.90 19.16
C ALA A 369 -4.33 -18.27 19.33
N ALA A 370 -4.38 -19.12 18.30
CA ALA A 370 -3.67 -20.40 18.25
C ALA A 370 -2.14 -20.23 18.14
N GLY A 371 -1.65 -19.00 17.88
CA GLY A 371 -0.23 -18.67 17.75
C GLY A 371 0.38 -19.13 16.44
N LEU A 372 -0.40 -19.18 15.37
CA LEU A 372 0.08 -19.31 14.00
C LEU A 372 0.62 -17.97 13.48
N GLN A 373 1.58 -18.03 12.58
CA GLN A 373 1.96 -16.86 11.80
C GLN A 373 0.93 -16.65 10.70
N VAL A 374 0.54 -15.39 10.48
CA VAL A 374 -0.55 -15.05 9.56
C VAL A 374 -0.04 -14.12 8.46
N GLY A 375 -0.40 -14.42 7.23
CA GLY A 375 -0.36 -13.55 6.07
C GLY A 375 -1.74 -13.37 5.48
N ALA A 376 -1.83 -12.62 4.40
CA ALA A 376 -3.11 -12.45 3.72
C ALA A 376 -2.94 -12.35 2.20
N TYR A 377 -4.02 -12.60 1.45
CA TYR A 377 -4.05 -12.34 0.03
C TYR A 377 -5.36 -11.65 -0.41
N PHE A 378 -5.26 -10.94 -1.51
CA PHE A 378 -6.37 -10.24 -2.14
C PHE A 378 -6.52 -10.68 -3.59
N TYR A 379 -7.70 -11.15 -3.96
CA TYR A 379 -8.04 -11.56 -5.32
C TYR A 379 -8.64 -10.39 -6.09
N THR A 380 -7.92 -9.86 -7.08
CA THR A 380 -8.42 -8.72 -7.85
C THR A 380 -9.16 -9.13 -9.12
N TYR A 381 -10.18 -8.35 -9.47
CA TYR A 381 -10.84 -8.33 -10.78
C TYR A 381 -10.58 -7.01 -11.51
N ALA A 382 -9.76 -6.15 -10.94
CA ALA A 382 -9.46 -4.85 -11.51
C ALA A 382 -8.71 -4.98 -12.84
N THR A 383 -9.11 -4.18 -13.82
CA THR A 383 -8.49 -4.17 -15.16
C THR A 383 -7.84 -2.84 -15.50
N THR A 384 -7.78 -1.91 -14.52
CA THR A 384 -7.14 -0.60 -14.65
C THR A 384 -6.38 -0.27 -13.39
N ALA A 385 -5.34 0.57 -13.49
CA ALA A 385 -4.57 1.00 -12.34
C ALA A 385 -5.42 1.77 -11.31
N GLU A 386 -6.41 2.55 -11.76
CA GLU A 386 -7.33 3.24 -10.86
C GLU A 386 -8.18 2.26 -10.04
N ALA A 387 -8.75 1.24 -10.69
CA ALA A 387 -9.51 0.21 -9.98
C ALA A 387 -8.62 -0.62 -9.05
N THR A 388 -7.39 -0.91 -9.47
CA THR A 388 -6.39 -1.61 -8.66
C THR A 388 -5.97 -0.80 -7.43
N LEU A 389 -5.82 0.51 -7.58
CA LEU A 389 -5.57 1.40 -6.46
C LEU A 389 -6.76 1.39 -5.47
N ALA A 390 -7.98 1.41 -5.98
CA ALA A 390 -9.17 1.30 -5.14
C ALA A 390 -9.24 -0.06 -4.40
N ASP A 391 -8.83 -1.16 -5.05
CA ASP A 391 -8.70 -2.47 -4.42
C ASP A 391 -7.66 -2.44 -3.30
N ALA A 392 -6.51 -1.81 -3.52
CA ALA A 392 -5.47 -1.67 -2.50
C ALA A 392 -5.95 -0.85 -1.29
N GLU A 393 -6.64 0.28 -1.53
CA GLU A 393 -7.22 1.10 -0.45
C GLU A 393 -8.28 0.33 0.35
N MET A 394 -9.12 -0.42 -0.33
CA MET A 394 -10.12 -1.26 0.33
C MET A 394 -9.46 -2.32 1.21
N LEU A 395 -8.44 -2.99 0.70
CA LEU A 395 -7.67 -3.96 1.46
C LEU A 395 -7.01 -3.31 2.68
N LEU A 396 -6.34 -2.17 2.52
CA LEU A 396 -5.69 -1.45 3.62
C LEU A 396 -6.66 -1.17 4.77
N GLY A 397 -7.92 -0.82 4.46
CA GLY A 397 -8.95 -0.66 5.47
C GLY A 397 -9.27 -1.96 6.25
N TRP A 398 -9.16 -3.13 5.61
CA TRP A 398 -9.38 -4.41 6.31
C TRP A 398 -8.16 -4.86 7.11
N LEU A 399 -6.96 -4.42 6.73
CA LEU A 399 -5.72 -4.73 7.44
C LEU A 399 -5.46 -3.82 8.63
N GLU A 400 -6.14 -2.69 8.74
CA GLU A 400 -5.91 -1.69 9.80
C GLU A 400 -6.02 -2.31 11.20
N GLY A 401 -5.05 -1.99 12.06
CA GLY A 401 -4.98 -2.50 13.45
C GLY A 401 -4.57 -3.96 13.59
N LYS A 402 -4.23 -4.65 12.50
CA LYS A 402 -3.79 -6.04 12.49
C LYS A 402 -2.27 -6.14 12.28
N GLN A 403 -1.69 -7.25 12.73
CA GLN A 403 -0.28 -7.60 12.52
C GLN A 403 -0.17 -8.90 11.74
N PHE A 404 0.67 -8.90 10.70
CA PHE A 404 0.90 -10.07 9.86
C PHE A 404 2.37 -10.43 9.84
N GLU A 405 2.70 -11.65 10.23
CA GLU A 405 4.08 -12.18 10.20
C GLU A 405 4.55 -12.52 8.79
N LEU A 406 3.62 -12.76 7.88
CA LEU A 406 3.88 -13.06 6.47
C LEU A 406 3.40 -11.91 5.57
N PRO A 407 3.81 -11.91 4.29
CA PRO A 407 3.41 -10.89 3.34
C PRO A 407 1.91 -10.78 3.10
N ILE A 408 1.53 -9.66 2.49
CA ILE A 408 0.22 -9.44 1.89
C ILE A 408 0.37 -9.64 0.37
N TYR A 409 -0.34 -10.62 -0.18
CA TYR A 409 -0.18 -11.01 -1.57
C TYR A 409 -1.28 -10.45 -2.46
N LEU A 410 -0.90 -9.99 -3.64
CA LEU A 410 -1.82 -9.77 -4.75
C LEU A 410 -2.00 -11.07 -5.52
N ASP A 411 -3.23 -11.50 -5.67
CA ASP A 411 -3.67 -12.56 -6.57
C ASP A 411 -4.42 -11.92 -7.75
N ALA A 412 -3.78 -11.87 -8.91
CA ALA A 412 -4.28 -11.22 -10.12
C ALA A 412 -4.63 -12.24 -11.23
N GLU A 413 -4.94 -13.47 -10.87
CA GLU A 413 -5.12 -14.58 -11.83
C GLU A 413 -6.54 -14.71 -12.42
N ASP A 414 -7.36 -13.66 -12.35
CA ASP A 414 -8.68 -13.73 -12.98
C ASP A 414 -8.59 -13.73 -14.50
N PRO A 415 -9.35 -14.60 -15.20
CA PRO A 415 -9.33 -14.68 -16.67
C PRO A 415 -9.64 -13.35 -17.38
N SER A 416 -10.39 -12.44 -16.75
CA SER A 416 -10.67 -11.11 -17.32
C SER A 416 -9.42 -10.23 -17.39
N ILE A 417 -8.44 -10.49 -16.52
CA ILE A 417 -7.17 -9.74 -16.45
C ILE A 417 -6.16 -10.30 -17.46
N SER A 418 -6.14 -11.60 -17.70
CA SER A 418 -5.18 -12.25 -18.60
C SER A 418 -5.18 -11.70 -20.03
N ALA A 419 -6.32 -11.18 -20.49
CA ALA A 419 -6.49 -10.61 -21.81
C ALA A 419 -5.93 -9.17 -21.97
N LEU A 420 -5.47 -8.55 -20.88
CA LEU A 420 -5.03 -7.14 -20.90
C LEU A 420 -3.66 -6.93 -21.57
N GLY A 421 -2.87 -8.00 -21.70
CA GLY A 421 -1.49 -7.94 -22.15
C GLY A 421 -0.51 -7.60 -21.05
N GLN A 422 0.76 -7.97 -21.29
CA GLN A 422 1.83 -7.92 -20.28
C GLN A 422 2.02 -6.53 -19.64
N GLU A 423 2.10 -5.48 -20.45
CA GLU A 423 2.35 -4.12 -19.96
C GLU A 423 1.27 -3.66 -18.97
N ARG A 424 0.01 -3.87 -19.31
CA ARG A 424 -1.10 -3.52 -18.44
C ARG A 424 -1.13 -4.37 -17.18
N LEU A 425 -0.92 -5.67 -17.31
CA LEU A 425 -0.88 -6.58 -16.18
C LEU A 425 0.22 -6.20 -15.19
N MET A 426 1.41 -5.88 -15.69
CA MET A 426 2.52 -5.40 -14.87
C MET A 426 2.19 -4.07 -14.17
N GLU A 427 1.54 -3.14 -14.86
CA GLU A 427 1.07 -1.89 -14.26
C GLU A 427 0.13 -2.14 -13.07
N LEU A 428 -0.83 -3.08 -13.20
CA LEU A 428 -1.71 -3.43 -12.10
C LEU A 428 -0.92 -3.99 -10.90
N CYS A 429 -0.03 -4.95 -11.16
CA CYS A 429 0.79 -5.57 -10.12
C CYS A 429 1.64 -4.52 -9.39
N VAL A 430 2.30 -3.63 -10.12
CA VAL A 430 3.14 -2.57 -9.56
C VAL A 430 2.31 -1.57 -8.77
N THR A 431 1.17 -1.13 -9.30
CA THR A 431 0.28 -0.17 -8.64
C THR A 431 -0.19 -0.68 -7.28
N PHE A 432 -0.69 -1.92 -7.23
CA PHE A 432 -1.15 -2.53 -5.99
C PHE A 432 -0.02 -2.69 -4.98
N THR A 433 1.08 -3.31 -5.42
CA THR A 433 2.23 -3.61 -4.56
C THR A 433 2.83 -2.33 -3.99
N ALA A 434 3.08 -1.32 -4.84
CA ALA A 434 3.64 -0.05 -4.40
C ALA A 434 2.75 0.64 -3.36
N ARG A 435 1.42 0.62 -3.57
CA ARG A 435 0.48 1.28 -2.64
C ARG A 435 0.46 0.63 -1.25
N LEU A 436 0.51 -0.70 -1.18
CA LEU A 436 0.60 -1.40 0.10
C LEU A 436 1.95 -1.13 0.78
N GLN A 437 3.03 -1.13 0.01
CA GLN A 437 4.38 -0.85 0.51
C GLN A 437 4.48 0.58 1.07
N GLU A 438 3.88 1.57 0.41
CA GLU A 438 3.77 2.94 0.94
C GLU A 438 3.07 3.01 2.29
N ALA A 439 2.09 2.14 2.51
CA ALA A 439 1.37 2.02 3.77
C ALA A 439 2.11 1.18 4.83
N GLY A 440 3.35 0.74 4.55
CA GLY A 440 4.16 -0.04 5.48
C GLY A 440 3.85 -1.53 5.50
N TYR A 441 3.22 -2.07 4.46
CA TYR A 441 3.01 -3.51 4.33
C TYR A 441 4.05 -4.16 3.43
N TYR A 442 4.49 -5.35 3.79
CA TYR A 442 5.29 -6.20 2.90
C TYR A 442 4.35 -6.80 1.85
N ALA A 443 4.26 -6.14 0.71
CA ALA A 443 3.44 -6.60 -0.40
C ALA A 443 4.23 -7.45 -1.37
N ALA A 444 3.64 -8.56 -1.83
CA ALA A 444 4.24 -9.55 -2.70
C ALA A 444 3.23 -10.06 -3.74
N LEU A 445 3.68 -10.87 -4.69
CA LEU A 445 2.85 -11.37 -5.78
C LEU A 445 2.60 -12.88 -5.64
N TYR A 446 1.32 -13.29 -5.68
CA TYR A 446 0.95 -14.67 -5.96
C TYR A 446 0.88 -14.89 -7.47
N THR A 447 1.50 -15.95 -7.95
CA THR A 447 1.48 -16.30 -9.37
C THR A 447 1.79 -17.78 -9.60
N ASN A 448 1.27 -18.32 -10.68
CA ASN A 448 1.57 -19.68 -11.15
C ASN A 448 2.55 -19.67 -12.35
N THR A 449 2.92 -20.86 -12.82
CA THR A 449 3.85 -21.03 -13.95
C THR A 449 3.34 -20.38 -15.23
N GLU A 450 2.05 -20.52 -15.55
CA GLU A 450 1.45 -19.96 -16.77
C GLU A 450 1.53 -18.43 -16.77
N TRP A 451 1.10 -17.81 -15.66
CA TRP A 451 1.11 -16.36 -15.54
C TRP A 451 2.53 -15.78 -15.51
N LEU A 452 3.41 -16.40 -14.72
CA LEU A 452 4.78 -15.91 -14.56
C LEU A 452 5.55 -15.88 -15.89
N TYR A 453 5.41 -16.92 -16.73
CA TYR A 453 6.24 -17.06 -17.92
C TYR A 453 5.58 -16.61 -19.20
N ASN A 454 4.26 -16.56 -19.26
CA ASN A 454 3.53 -16.24 -20.49
C ASN A 454 2.80 -14.89 -20.45
N LEU A 455 2.47 -14.37 -19.26
CA LEU A 455 1.66 -13.16 -19.12
C LEU A 455 2.41 -12.00 -18.44
N LEU A 456 3.30 -12.30 -17.49
CA LEU A 456 4.06 -11.29 -16.75
C LEU A 456 5.43 -11.01 -17.41
N ASP A 457 6.04 -9.88 -17.08
CA ASP A 457 7.47 -9.69 -17.34
C ASP A 457 8.28 -10.50 -16.31
N THR A 458 8.59 -11.73 -16.68
CA THR A 458 9.27 -12.69 -15.81
C THR A 458 10.58 -12.14 -15.25
N ALA A 459 11.38 -11.45 -16.09
CA ALA A 459 12.68 -10.94 -15.67
C ALA A 459 12.53 -9.82 -14.65
N TRP A 460 11.59 -8.93 -14.90
CA TRP A 460 11.30 -7.84 -13.98
C TRP A 460 10.71 -8.34 -12.66
N VAL A 461 9.73 -9.26 -12.71
CA VAL A 461 9.11 -9.86 -11.51
C VAL A 461 10.16 -10.54 -10.64
N LYS A 462 11.01 -11.39 -11.23
CA LYS A 462 12.10 -12.08 -10.51
C LYS A 462 13.09 -11.11 -9.84
N ALA A 463 13.32 -9.96 -10.45
CA ALA A 463 14.27 -8.97 -9.93
C ALA A 463 13.67 -8.08 -8.85
N ASN A 464 12.36 -7.83 -8.89
CA ASN A 464 11.76 -6.75 -8.14
C ASN A 464 10.66 -7.18 -7.15
N LEU A 465 10.05 -8.37 -7.30
CA LEU A 465 8.99 -8.80 -6.41
C LEU A 465 9.37 -10.06 -5.65
N ASP A 466 8.93 -10.16 -4.42
CA ASP A 466 8.85 -11.45 -3.74
C ASP A 466 7.65 -12.23 -4.27
N ILE A 467 7.77 -13.54 -4.37
CA ILE A 467 6.83 -14.38 -5.08
C ILE A 467 6.28 -15.46 -4.14
N TRP A 468 4.97 -15.60 -4.13
CA TRP A 468 4.27 -16.80 -3.73
C TRP A 468 3.95 -17.60 -5.00
N TYR A 469 4.73 -18.67 -5.22
CA TYR A 469 4.70 -19.41 -6.47
C TYR A 469 3.79 -20.62 -6.36
N ALA A 470 2.74 -20.67 -7.18
CA ALA A 470 1.86 -21.83 -7.29
C ALA A 470 2.33 -22.76 -8.39
N ARG A 471 2.70 -23.96 -8.00
CA ARG A 471 3.00 -25.06 -8.92
C ARG A 471 2.70 -26.39 -8.24
N TYR A 472 1.61 -26.99 -8.65
CA TYR A 472 1.13 -28.21 -8.05
C TYR A 472 1.94 -29.40 -8.57
N THR A 473 2.73 -29.99 -7.69
CA THR A 473 3.64 -31.10 -8.00
C THR A 473 3.25 -32.37 -7.27
N VAL A 474 2.36 -32.26 -6.31
CA VAL A 474 1.84 -33.37 -5.52
C VAL A 474 0.36 -33.52 -5.82
N THR A 475 0.00 -34.55 -6.59
CA THR A 475 -1.38 -35.02 -6.64
C THR A 475 -1.56 -35.96 -5.46
N PRO A 476 -2.50 -35.70 -4.52
CA PRO A 476 -2.81 -36.64 -3.46
C PRO A 476 -3.14 -38.02 -4.08
N PRO A 477 -2.65 -39.14 -3.53
CA PRO A 477 -3.05 -40.46 -3.98
C PRO A 477 -4.57 -40.58 -3.98
N GLU A 478 -5.14 -41.18 -5.05
CA GLU A 478 -6.56 -41.47 -5.09
C GLU A 478 -7.00 -42.21 -3.83
N GLY A 479 -8.06 -41.69 -3.18
CA GLY A 479 -8.62 -42.29 -1.97
C GLY A 479 -8.03 -41.83 -0.63
N ARG A 480 -7.04 -40.91 -0.59
CA ARG A 480 -6.63 -40.28 0.66
C ARG A 480 -7.52 -39.09 0.98
N GLU A 481 -8.43 -39.29 1.93
CA GLU A 481 -9.30 -38.22 2.43
C GLU A 481 -8.64 -37.38 3.54
N THR A 482 -7.49 -37.80 4.07
CA THR A 482 -6.88 -37.18 5.24
C THR A 482 -5.39 -36.93 5.08
N PHE A 483 -4.95 -35.77 5.50
CA PHE A 483 -3.54 -35.40 5.66
C PHE A 483 -3.04 -35.84 7.02
N SER A 484 -2.04 -36.71 7.05
CA SER A 484 -1.26 -36.96 8.26
C SER A 484 0.15 -36.39 8.05
N PRO A 485 0.66 -35.54 8.94
CA PRO A 485 2.04 -35.06 8.87
C PRO A 485 3.09 -36.18 8.80
N ALA A 486 2.74 -37.34 9.34
CA ALA A 486 3.59 -38.53 9.30
C ALA A 486 3.57 -39.24 7.94
N ASP A 487 2.46 -39.17 7.21
CA ASP A 487 2.24 -39.93 5.96
C ASP A 487 2.49 -39.13 4.68
N THR A 488 2.33 -37.82 4.77
CA THR A 488 2.54 -36.93 3.66
C THR A 488 3.78 -36.13 3.83
N GLY A 489 4.69 -36.56 4.70
CA GLY A 489 5.87 -35.78 5.00
C GLY A 489 6.08 -34.75 3.92
N PHE A 490 6.09 -33.48 4.26
CA PHE A 490 6.39 -32.46 3.28
C PHE A 490 7.53 -33.05 2.45
N PRO A 491 7.46 -33.10 1.13
CA PRO A 491 8.36 -33.91 0.29
C PRO A 491 9.85 -33.60 0.45
N TRP A 492 10.19 -32.73 1.40
CA TRP A 492 11.50 -32.16 1.65
C TRP A 492 12.21 -32.70 2.90
N LYS A 493 11.51 -33.37 3.80
CA LYS A 493 12.14 -33.89 5.04
C LYS A 493 13.14 -35.02 4.79
N ASP A 494 13.12 -35.62 3.62
CA ASP A 494 14.04 -36.71 3.24
C ASP A 494 15.15 -36.28 2.26
N GLY A 495 15.28 -34.99 1.96
CA GLY A 495 16.28 -34.46 1.02
C GLY A 495 15.94 -34.71 -0.46
N THR A 496 14.77 -35.26 -0.79
CA THR A 496 14.32 -35.50 -2.18
C THR A 496 13.44 -34.38 -2.71
N ALA A 497 13.66 -33.16 -2.26
CA ALA A 497 12.90 -31.97 -2.65
C ALA A 497 12.72 -31.87 -4.15
N TYR A 498 11.47 -31.93 -4.63
CA TYR A 498 11.15 -31.53 -5.97
C TYR A 498 11.32 -30.02 -6.08
N LYS A 499 12.41 -29.59 -6.71
CA LYS A 499 12.53 -28.21 -7.16
C LYS A 499 11.69 -28.08 -8.41
N PRO A 500 10.76 -27.10 -8.50
CA PRO A 500 10.25 -26.69 -9.79
C PRO A 500 11.46 -26.51 -10.70
N GLY A 501 11.50 -27.09 -11.88
CA GLY A 501 12.69 -27.25 -12.73
C GLY A 501 13.38 -25.98 -13.24
N GLU A 502 13.36 -24.91 -12.47
CA GLU A 502 13.88 -23.60 -12.73
C GLU A 502 14.87 -23.22 -11.67
N THR A 503 16.14 -23.42 -12.01
CA THR A 503 17.28 -23.23 -11.13
C THR A 503 17.55 -21.75 -10.75
N ASP A 504 16.87 -20.80 -11.39
CA ASP A 504 17.07 -19.36 -11.24
C ASP A 504 15.88 -18.61 -10.60
N LEU A 505 14.73 -19.27 -10.41
CA LEU A 505 13.58 -18.67 -9.74
C LEU A 505 13.76 -18.74 -8.22
N ARG A 506 13.80 -17.58 -7.59
CA ARG A 506 13.71 -17.43 -6.14
C ARG A 506 12.30 -17.02 -5.79
N TYR A 507 11.70 -17.70 -4.83
CA TYR A 507 10.37 -17.41 -4.30
C TYR A 507 10.40 -17.54 -2.77
N GLY A 508 9.65 -16.68 -2.10
CA GLY A 508 9.55 -16.72 -0.65
C GLY A 508 8.55 -17.74 -0.14
N LEU A 509 7.49 -17.99 -0.93
CA LEU A 509 6.51 -19.04 -0.70
C LEU A 509 6.32 -19.93 -1.92
N TRP A 510 6.01 -21.20 -1.67
CA TRP A 510 5.60 -22.15 -2.69
C TRP A 510 4.31 -22.87 -2.30
N GLN A 511 3.25 -22.67 -3.09
CA GLN A 511 2.02 -23.46 -3.02
C GLN A 511 2.18 -24.70 -3.90
N TYR A 512 2.30 -25.86 -3.28
CA TYR A 512 2.67 -27.08 -3.99
C TYR A 512 1.51 -28.02 -4.28
N THR A 513 0.33 -27.81 -3.69
CA THR A 513 -0.92 -28.50 -3.97
C THR A 513 -2.12 -27.63 -3.60
N ASP A 514 -3.20 -27.79 -4.34
CA ASP A 514 -4.53 -27.19 -4.11
C ASP A 514 -5.53 -28.18 -3.48
N SER A 515 -5.07 -29.34 -3.08
CA SER A 515 -5.95 -30.44 -2.66
C SER A 515 -5.43 -31.23 -1.47
N GLY A 516 -4.68 -30.57 -0.58
CA GLY A 516 -4.16 -31.15 0.65
C GLY A 516 -5.27 -31.45 1.66
N GLY A 517 -5.28 -32.65 2.22
CA GLY A 517 -6.21 -33.05 3.28
C GLY A 517 -5.52 -33.07 4.64
N ILE A 518 -6.20 -32.61 5.67
CA ILE A 518 -5.74 -32.68 7.08
C ILE A 518 -6.75 -33.53 7.83
N GLU A 519 -6.26 -34.52 8.61
CA GLU A 519 -7.10 -35.41 9.39
C GLU A 519 -8.00 -34.60 10.35
N GLY A 520 -9.28 -34.92 10.37
CA GLY A 520 -10.29 -34.21 11.17
C GLY A 520 -10.95 -33.02 10.46
N PHE A 521 -10.47 -32.62 9.30
CA PHE A 521 -11.05 -31.54 8.51
C PHE A 521 -11.80 -32.09 7.29
N ARG A 522 -12.99 -31.55 7.04
CA ARG A 522 -13.85 -31.97 5.93
C ARG A 522 -13.38 -31.44 4.57
N TYR A 523 -12.85 -30.22 4.58
CA TYR A 523 -12.44 -29.50 3.37
C TYR A 523 -10.93 -29.66 3.15
N ARG A 524 -10.52 -29.53 1.90
CA ARG A 524 -9.12 -29.54 1.51
C ARG A 524 -8.53 -28.15 1.66
N PHE A 525 -7.22 -28.09 1.84
CA PHE A 525 -6.46 -26.87 1.94
C PHE A 525 -5.37 -26.84 0.88
N ASP A 526 -4.99 -25.67 0.49
CA ASP A 526 -3.80 -25.44 -0.31
C ASP A 526 -2.60 -25.45 0.62
N PHE A 527 -1.56 -26.21 0.27
CA PHE A 527 -0.39 -26.37 1.12
C PHE A 527 0.79 -25.58 0.61
N ASN A 528 1.51 -24.99 1.55
CA ASN A 528 2.55 -24.03 1.30
C ASN A 528 3.82 -24.29 2.09
N TYR A 529 4.97 -23.95 1.47
CA TYR A 529 6.27 -23.83 2.12
C TYR A 529 6.77 -22.40 2.10
N ALA A 530 7.36 -21.94 3.22
CA ALA A 530 8.04 -20.66 3.30
C ALA A 530 9.57 -20.84 3.33
N PHE A 531 10.28 -20.00 2.56
CA PHE A 531 11.73 -19.99 2.38
C PHE A 531 12.40 -18.70 2.86
N LYS A 532 11.64 -17.84 3.54
CA LYS A 532 12.12 -16.60 4.16
C LYS A 532 11.64 -16.54 5.61
N ASP A 533 12.47 -16.00 6.48
CA ASP A 533 12.04 -15.62 7.83
C ASP A 533 11.32 -14.27 7.76
N TYR A 534 10.08 -14.31 7.29
CA TYR A 534 9.27 -13.12 7.12
C TYR A 534 9.03 -12.36 8.42
N ARG A 535 8.79 -13.08 9.52
CA ARG A 535 8.55 -12.44 10.81
C ARG A 535 9.74 -11.59 11.25
N SER A 536 10.95 -12.08 11.10
CA SER A 536 12.16 -11.30 11.40
C SER A 536 12.29 -10.07 10.51
N ILE A 537 11.90 -10.16 9.24
CA ILE A 537 11.86 -9.01 8.32
C ILE A 537 10.83 -7.98 8.80
N MET A 538 9.59 -8.41 9.09
CA MET A 538 8.52 -7.50 9.54
C MET A 538 8.93 -6.75 10.82
N VAL A 539 9.50 -7.45 11.79
CA VAL A 539 9.94 -6.85 13.06
C VAL A 539 11.12 -5.91 12.83
N LYS A 540 12.14 -6.34 12.06
CA LYS A 540 13.33 -5.51 11.78
C LYS A 540 12.98 -4.18 11.14
N TRP A 541 12.05 -4.18 10.20
CA TRP A 541 11.74 -3.02 9.37
C TRP A 541 10.44 -2.29 9.74
N GLY A 542 9.73 -2.75 10.77
CA GLY A 542 8.47 -2.14 11.21
C GLY A 542 7.34 -2.26 10.21
N LEU A 543 7.26 -3.40 9.50
CA LEU A 543 6.25 -3.66 8.47
C LEU A 543 5.05 -4.42 9.03
N ASN A 544 3.95 -4.47 8.29
CA ASN A 544 2.76 -5.28 8.57
C ASN A 544 2.17 -5.06 9.98
N GLY A 545 2.22 -3.83 10.48
CA GLY A 545 1.71 -3.47 11.81
C GLY A 545 2.68 -3.74 12.96
N PHE A 546 3.91 -4.19 12.70
CA PHE A 546 4.97 -4.26 13.71
C PHE A 546 5.61 -2.89 13.91
N ALA A 547 6.04 -2.60 15.15
CA ALA A 547 6.94 -1.48 15.41
C ALA A 547 8.37 -1.86 14.97
N ALA A 548 9.08 -0.94 14.33
CA ALA A 548 10.51 -1.13 14.07
C ALA A 548 11.28 -1.22 15.40
N LEU A 549 12.31 -2.10 15.43
CA LEU A 549 13.19 -2.29 16.59
C LEU A 549 14.05 -1.06 16.84
#